data_5cd3f223a79131db0ebfbd71f78e80d3
#
_entry.id   5cd3f223a79131db0ebfbd71f78e80d3
#
_cell.length_a   1.000
_cell.length_b   1.000
_cell.length_c   1.000
_cell.angle_alpha   90.00
_cell.angle_beta   90.00
_cell.angle_gamma   90.00
#
_symmetry.space_group_name_H-M   'P 1'
#
loop_
_entity.id
_entity.type
_entity.pdbx_description
1 polymer ?
#
loop_
_entity_poly.entity_id
_entity_poly.type
_entity_poly.pdbx_seq_one_letter_code
_entity_poly.pdbx_strand_id
1 'polypeptide(L)'
;GDNSLDVTGVAFDATIAGSTLIACWAGDATEADALSYESDDIDIYTNSWGPADDGSTLEAPGPLTLAAFESDAYNGREGLGNLITWAAGNGLGSDDNSNYDGYANSRFTIAVTAINHYGEQSYYAEPGANILVAAHSNGAGEGITTTDITGTGGYNSSGNVTHTFGGTSSATPLAAGVIALMLDANENLTWRDVQHVLVNS
;
A
#
# COMPACT_ATOMS: atom_id res chain seq x y z
N GLY A 1 16.30 6.64 -1.55
CA GLY A 1 17.15 7.77 -1.28
C GLY A 1 17.67 8.46 -2.52
N ASP A 2 18.04 9.71 -2.39
CA ASP A 2 18.67 10.47 -3.46
C ASP A 2 20.17 10.09 -3.56
N ASN A 3 20.48 9.18 -4.47
CA ASN A 3 21.85 8.73 -4.73
C ASN A 3 22.35 9.15 -6.13
N SER A 4 21.64 10.03 -6.81
CA SER A 4 21.91 10.50 -8.18
C SER A 4 21.85 9.39 -9.23
N LEU A 5 21.16 8.29 -8.96
CA LEU A 5 20.94 7.19 -9.87
C LEU A 5 19.43 6.93 -10.04
N ASP A 6 19.00 6.81 -11.28
CA ASP A 6 17.69 6.35 -11.75
C ASP A 6 16.51 7.17 -11.20
N VAL A 7 15.87 6.74 -10.10
CA VAL A 7 14.64 7.31 -9.60
C VAL A 7 14.76 7.79 -8.15
N THR A 8 14.05 8.85 -7.82
CA THR A 8 13.89 9.37 -6.45
C THR A 8 12.47 9.04 -5.98
N GLY A 9 12.34 8.41 -4.83
CA GLY A 9 11.04 8.11 -4.22
C GLY A 9 10.31 9.37 -3.73
N VAL A 10 9.02 9.26 -3.42
CA VAL A 10 8.18 10.35 -2.89
C VAL A 10 8.78 10.90 -1.59
N ALA A 11 9.10 10.02 -0.64
CA ALA A 11 9.78 10.35 0.62
C ALA A 11 11.23 9.84 0.56
N PHE A 12 12.10 10.57 -0.13
CA PHE A 12 13.46 10.09 -0.49
C PHE A 12 14.41 9.96 0.71
N ASP A 13 14.15 10.63 1.82
CA ASP A 13 14.93 10.54 3.06
C ASP A 13 14.35 9.52 4.07
N ALA A 14 13.19 8.93 3.79
CA ALA A 14 12.60 7.93 4.65
C ALA A 14 13.45 6.64 4.73
N THR A 15 13.54 6.07 5.91
CA THR A 15 14.13 4.75 6.13
C THR A 15 13.16 3.67 5.70
N ILE A 16 13.65 2.61 5.06
CA ILE A 16 12.82 1.49 4.58
C ILE A 16 13.25 0.21 5.27
N ALA A 17 12.30 -0.51 5.86
CA ALA A 17 12.43 -1.87 6.32
C ALA A 17 11.66 -2.82 5.38
N GLY A 18 12.09 -4.07 5.29
CA GLY A 18 11.44 -5.10 4.48
C GLY A 18 11.10 -6.31 5.32
N SER A 19 9.83 -6.77 5.25
CA SER A 19 9.39 -8.00 5.86
C SER A 19 9.11 -9.05 4.78
N THR A 20 9.61 -10.29 4.96
CA THR A 20 9.35 -11.40 4.05
C THR A 20 8.03 -12.05 4.45
N LEU A 21 6.98 -11.87 3.66
CA LEU A 21 5.66 -12.41 3.95
C LEU A 21 5.08 -13.18 2.75
N ILE A 22 4.79 -12.52 1.64
CA ILE A 22 4.08 -13.09 0.50
C ILE A 22 4.93 -14.02 -0.40
N ALA A 23 6.23 -14.03 -0.22
CA ALA A 23 7.15 -14.89 -0.97
C ALA A 23 7.27 -16.32 -0.39
N CYS A 24 6.60 -16.60 0.73
CA CYS A 24 6.57 -17.89 1.40
C CYS A 24 5.15 -18.22 1.89
N TRP A 25 4.92 -19.45 2.29
CA TRP A 25 3.64 -19.78 2.92
C TRP A 25 3.54 -19.01 4.26
N ALA A 26 2.49 -18.21 4.39
CA ALA A 26 2.19 -17.47 5.59
C ALA A 26 0.81 -17.90 6.12
N GLY A 27 0.70 -18.00 7.42
CA GLY A 27 -0.57 -18.16 8.11
C GLY A 27 -0.81 -16.97 9.02
N ASP A 28 -1.98 -16.90 9.61
CA ASP A 28 -2.45 -15.78 10.44
C ASP A 28 -1.42 -15.27 11.47
N ALA A 29 -0.68 -16.18 12.14
CA ALA A 29 0.37 -15.77 13.08
C ALA A 29 1.56 -15.09 12.39
N THR A 30 1.94 -15.56 11.19
CA THR A 30 3.05 -14.95 10.43
C THR A 30 2.65 -13.59 9.87
N GLU A 31 1.42 -13.45 9.44
CA GLU A 31 0.86 -12.16 8.99
C GLU A 31 0.82 -11.16 10.15
N ALA A 32 0.28 -11.58 11.30
CA ALA A 32 0.24 -10.74 12.50
C ALA A 32 1.64 -10.26 12.92
N ASP A 33 2.62 -11.18 12.99
CA ASP A 33 4.00 -10.85 13.34
C ASP A 33 4.64 -9.85 12.34
N ALA A 34 4.39 -10.04 11.03
CA ALA A 34 4.95 -9.17 10.00
C ALA A 34 4.33 -7.78 9.98
N LEU A 35 3.04 -7.68 10.28
CA LEU A 35 2.26 -6.44 10.24
C LEU A 35 2.30 -5.64 11.53
N SER A 36 2.88 -6.19 12.60
CA SER A 36 3.10 -5.50 13.88
C SER A 36 4.58 -5.50 14.34
N TYR A 37 5.49 -5.91 13.45
CA TYR A 37 6.93 -5.96 13.76
C TYR A 37 7.48 -4.54 14.03
N GLU A 38 8.09 -4.35 15.21
CA GLU A 38 8.70 -3.08 15.63
C GLU A 38 7.72 -1.89 15.50
N SER A 39 6.51 -2.03 16.03
CA SER A 39 5.42 -1.06 15.84
C SER A 39 5.67 0.33 16.46
N ASP A 40 6.65 0.46 17.36
CA ASP A 40 7.10 1.75 17.88
C ASP A 40 8.15 2.43 16.98
N ASP A 41 8.88 1.65 16.17
CA ASP A 41 9.94 2.15 15.29
C ASP A 41 9.48 2.31 13.83
N ILE A 42 8.44 1.57 13.41
CA ILE A 42 7.88 1.62 12.07
C ILE A 42 6.61 2.48 12.05
N ASP A 43 6.64 3.59 11.36
CA ASP A 43 5.48 4.48 11.25
C ASP A 43 4.40 3.93 10.30
N ILE A 44 4.82 3.34 9.18
CA ILE A 44 3.94 2.99 8.05
C ILE A 44 4.22 1.58 7.57
N TYR A 45 3.19 0.73 7.55
CA TYR A 45 3.21 -0.56 6.86
C TYR A 45 2.50 -0.41 5.51
N THR A 46 3.19 -0.73 4.42
CA THR A 46 2.62 -0.64 3.07
C THR A 46 2.45 -2.02 2.45
N ASN A 47 1.24 -2.32 2.00
CA ASN A 47 0.82 -3.65 1.59
C ASN A 47 0.21 -3.63 0.18
N SER A 48 0.86 -4.33 -0.74
CA SER A 48 0.43 -4.44 -2.15
C SER A 48 0.11 -5.88 -2.51
N TRP A 49 -0.70 -6.52 -1.69
CA TRP A 49 -1.16 -7.91 -1.83
C TRP A 49 -2.56 -8.04 -1.23
N GLY A 50 -3.24 -9.16 -1.50
CA GLY A 50 -4.57 -9.43 -0.97
C GLY A 50 -5.18 -10.70 -1.56
N PRO A 51 -6.48 -10.91 -1.38
CA PRO A 51 -7.24 -11.98 -2.00
C PRO A 51 -7.14 -11.98 -3.53
N ALA A 52 -7.66 -13.03 -4.17
CA ALA A 52 -7.73 -13.09 -5.63
C ALA A 52 -8.75 -12.08 -6.18
N ASP A 53 -8.35 -11.31 -7.18
CA ASP A 53 -9.16 -10.30 -7.88
C ASP A 53 -10.10 -10.97 -8.90
N ASP A 54 -11.01 -11.84 -8.46
CA ASP A 54 -11.83 -12.72 -9.32
C ASP A 54 -13.36 -12.46 -9.29
N GLY A 55 -13.80 -11.45 -8.53
CA GLY A 55 -15.21 -11.07 -8.38
C GLY A 55 -16.04 -12.06 -7.55
N SER A 56 -15.41 -13.06 -6.94
CA SER A 56 -16.10 -14.11 -6.20
C SER A 56 -15.44 -14.50 -4.88
N THR A 57 -14.18 -14.16 -4.69
CA THR A 57 -13.43 -14.45 -3.47
C THR A 57 -13.76 -13.42 -2.40
N LEU A 58 -14.26 -13.92 -1.26
CA LEU A 58 -14.47 -13.14 -0.04
C LEU A 58 -13.50 -13.68 1.01
N GLU A 59 -12.47 -12.91 1.30
CA GLU A 59 -11.42 -13.30 2.24
C GLU A 59 -11.12 -12.17 3.22
N ALA A 60 -10.70 -12.52 4.42
CA ALA A 60 -10.39 -11.56 5.48
C ALA A 60 -9.18 -12.04 6.29
N PRO A 61 -8.47 -11.11 6.95
CA PRO A 61 -7.42 -11.46 7.91
C PRO A 61 -7.95 -12.40 8.99
N GLY A 62 -7.08 -13.28 9.44
CA GLY A 62 -7.37 -14.12 10.59
C GLY A 62 -7.42 -13.32 11.90
N PRO A 63 -7.86 -13.96 13.00
CA PRO A 63 -8.06 -13.25 14.27
C PRO A 63 -6.78 -12.67 14.87
N LEU A 64 -5.61 -13.24 14.62
CA LEU A 64 -4.34 -12.70 15.12
C LEU A 64 -3.94 -11.46 14.31
N THR A 65 -4.10 -11.47 13.01
CA THR A 65 -3.85 -10.33 12.14
C THR A 65 -4.81 -9.17 12.44
N LEU A 66 -6.09 -9.45 12.70
CA LEU A 66 -7.05 -8.42 13.15
C LEU A 66 -6.65 -7.81 14.49
N ALA A 67 -6.19 -8.62 15.44
CA ALA A 67 -5.69 -8.13 16.73
C ALA A 67 -4.40 -7.30 16.58
N ALA A 68 -3.53 -7.66 15.63
CA ALA A 68 -2.35 -6.87 15.28
C ALA A 68 -2.74 -5.49 14.75
N PHE A 69 -3.66 -5.41 13.77
CA PHE A 69 -4.17 -4.13 13.25
C PHE A 69 -4.76 -3.24 14.36
N GLU A 70 -5.52 -3.82 15.27
CA GLU A 70 -6.08 -3.07 16.39
C GLU A 70 -5.00 -2.58 17.34
N SER A 71 -4.02 -3.43 17.67
CA SER A 71 -2.88 -3.07 18.51
C SER A 71 -2.05 -1.96 17.89
N ASP A 72 -1.72 -2.07 16.61
CA ASP A 72 -0.93 -1.08 15.88
C ASP A 72 -1.63 0.28 15.84
N ALA A 73 -2.95 0.28 15.60
CA ALA A 73 -3.73 1.51 15.57
C ALA A 73 -3.83 2.23 16.92
N TYR A 74 -3.76 1.51 18.04
CA TYR A 74 -3.93 2.11 19.36
C TYR A 74 -2.66 2.23 20.18
N ASN A 75 -1.68 1.39 19.93
CA ASN A 75 -0.46 1.32 20.74
C ASN A 75 0.81 1.66 19.97
N GLY A 76 0.86 1.41 18.66
CA GLY A 76 2.03 1.68 17.84
C GLY A 76 2.36 3.16 17.77
N ARG A 77 3.60 3.49 17.41
CA ARG A 77 4.13 4.87 17.41
C ARG A 77 3.89 5.57 18.76
N GLU A 78 4.19 4.87 19.84
CA GLU A 78 4.02 5.37 21.21
C GLU A 78 2.56 5.84 21.51
N GLY A 79 1.55 5.19 20.89
CA GLY A 79 0.13 5.49 21.08
C GLY A 79 -0.47 6.46 20.05
N LEU A 80 0.29 6.95 19.07
CA LEU A 80 -0.24 7.72 17.94
C LEU A 80 -0.88 6.83 16.87
N GLY A 81 -0.52 5.57 16.87
CA GLY A 81 -0.98 4.52 15.94
C GLY A 81 -0.25 4.50 14.61
N ASN A 82 0.08 3.29 14.17
CA ASN A 82 0.70 3.05 12.88
C ASN A 82 -0.28 3.30 11.73
N LEU A 83 0.28 3.67 10.58
CA LEU A 83 -0.46 3.84 9.34
C LEU A 83 -0.31 2.56 8.51
N ILE A 84 -1.42 1.92 8.16
CA ILE A 84 -1.39 0.68 7.38
C ILE A 84 -2.06 0.96 6.03
N THR A 85 -1.27 1.11 4.97
CA THR A 85 -1.81 1.29 3.61
C THR A 85 -2.00 -0.05 2.92
N TRP A 86 -3.09 -0.17 2.16
CA TRP A 86 -3.46 -1.39 1.46
C TRP A 86 -3.92 -1.13 0.04
N ALA A 87 -3.47 -1.95 -0.91
CA ALA A 87 -3.93 -1.89 -2.30
C ALA A 87 -5.40 -2.30 -2.40
N ALA A 88 -6.21 -1.52 -3.12
CA ALA A 88 -7.65 -1.71 -3.16
C ALA A 88 -8.13 -2.81 -4.14
N GLY A 89 -7.22 -3.44 -4.90
CA GLY A 89 -7.52 -4.51 -5.84
C GLY A 89 -7.55 -4.07 -7.32
N ASN A 90 -7.41 -5.04 -8.22
CA ASN A 90 -7.26 -4.81 -9.66
C ASN A 90 -8.27 -5.61 -10.51
N GLY A 91 -9.34 -6.08 -9.89
CA GLY A 91 -10.34 -6.98 -10.47
C GLY A 91 -11.54 -6.31 -11.12
N LEU A 92 -11.49 -5.02 -11.50
CA LEU A 92 -12.62 -4.34 -12.14
C LEU A 92 -13.16 -5.13 -13.37
N GLY A 93 -12.26 -5.75 -14.14
CA GLY A 93 -12.63 -6.56 -15.29
C GLY A 93 -13.33 -7.88 -14.96
N SER A 94 -13.28 -8.30 -13.69
CA SER A 94 -13.94 -9.48 -13.14
C SER A 94 -15.19 -9.12 -12.31
N ASP A 95 -15.63 -7.86 -12.37
CA ASP A 95 -16.70 -7.30 -11.51
C ASP A 95 -16.39 -7.43 -10.01
N ASP A 96 -15.09 -7.39 -9.64
CA ASP A 96 -14.65 -7.43 -8.25
C ASP A 96 -14.85 -6.10 -7.54
N ASN A 97 -14.80 -6.13 -6.23
CA ASN A 97 -15.06 -4.98 -5.39
C ASN A 97 -14.20 -5.02 -4.12
N SER A 98 -13.46 -3.96 -3.89
CA SER A 98 -12.56 -3.81 -2.75
C SER A 98 -13.20 -4.08 -1.37
N ASN A 99 -14.54 -4.04 -1.26
CA ASN A 99 -15.23 -4.44 -0.02
C ASN A 99 -15.23 -5.96 0.21
N TYR A 100 -14.86 -6.78 -0.77
CA TYR A 100 -14.72 -8.24 -0.61
C TYR A 100 -13.39 -8.62 0.01
N ASP A 101 -12.41 -7.72 -0.04
CA ASP A 101 -11.11 -7.84 0.62
C ASP A 101 -11.19 -7.32 2.06
N GLY A 102 -11.16 -8.22 3.03
CA GLY A 102 -11.23 -7.90 4.46
C GLY A 102 -9.98 -7.20 5.00
N TYR A 103 -8.86 -7.23 4.28
CA TYR A 103 -7.67 -6.45 4.62
C TYR A 103 -7.85 -4.99 4.20
N ALA A 104 -8.24 -4.76 2.94
CA ALA A 104 -8.46 -3.41 2.41
C ALA A 104 -9.68 -2.73 3.05
N ASN A 105 -10.74 -3.46 3.41
CA ASN A 105 -11.95 -2.89 4.00
C ASN A 105 -11.90 -2.75 5.53
N SER A 106 -10.78 -3.09 6.16
CA SER A 106 -10.59 -2.90 7.59
C SER A 106 -10.63 -1.41 7.94
N ARG A 107 -11.28 -1.06 9.07
CA ARG A 107 -11.27 0.32 9.58
C ARG A 107 -9.87 0.83 9.96
N PHE A 108 -8.92 -0.07 10.15
CA PHE A 108 -7.56 0.22 10.56
C PHE A 108 -6.61 0.43 9.38
N THR A 109 -7.05 0.07 8.17
CA THR A 109 -6.27 0.22 6.96
C THR A 109 -6.71 1.43 6.13
N ILE A 110 -5.83 1.90 5.28
CA ILE A 110 -6.06 2.96 4.31
C ILE A 110 -6.07 2.30 2.93
N ALA A 111 -7.25 2.02 2.41
CA ALA A 111 -7.40 1.47 1.07
C ALA A 111 -7.05 2.51 0.02
N VAL A 112 -6.12 2.16 -0.87
CA VAL A 112 -5.60 3.04 -1.92
C VAL A 112 -5.97 2.51 -3.29
N THR A 113 -6.73 3.28 -4.05
CA THR A 113 -7.07 2.96 -5.45
C THR A 113 -6.10 3.63 -6.44
N ALA A 114 -6.22 3.26 -7.72
CA ALA A 114 -5.32 3.71 -8.79
C ALA A 114 -6.02 4.64 -9.79
N ILE A 115 -5.35 5.75 -10.11
CA ILE A 115 -5.69 6.65 -11.21
C ILE A 115 -4.54 6.73 -12.22
N ASN A 116 -4.88 6.98 -13.49
CA ASN A 116 -3.90 7.21 -14.55
C ASN A 116 -3.32 8.64 -14.48
N HIS A 117 -2.42 8.97 -15.40
CA HIS A 117 -1.79 10.29 -15.48
C HIS A 117 -2.74 11.45 -15.86
N TYR A 118 -3.97 11.16 -16.28
CA TYR A 118 -5.04 12.16 -16.49
C TYR A 118 -5.90 12.37 -15.24
N GLY A 119 -5.67 11.64 -14.16
CA GLY A 119 -6.53 11.68 -12.97
C GLY A 119 -7.82 10.86 -13.10
N GLU A 120 -7.90 9.97 -14.10
CA GLU A 120 -9.04 9.09 -14.32
C GLU A 120 -8.79 7.73 -13.67
N GLN A 121 -9.83 7.03 -13.23
CA GLN A 121 -9.73 5.66 -12.72
C GLN A 121 -8.96 4.76 -13.69
N SER A 122 -7.96 4.05 -13.17
CA SER A 122 -7.25 3.05 -13.96
C SER A 122 -8.18 1.90 -14.34
N TYR A 123 -8.01 1.35 -15.54
CA TYR A 123 -8.92 0.39 -16.16
C TYR A 123 -9.15 -0.91 -15.38
N TYR A 124 -8.31 -1.19 -14.42
CA TYR A 124 -8.38 -2.38 -13.55
C TYR A 124 -8.84 -2.07 -12.12
N ALA A 125 -8.83 -0.80 -11.72
CA ALA A 125 -9.02 -0.42 -10.32
C ALA A 125 -10.46 -0.71 -9.87
N GLU A 126 -10.57 -1.46 -8.79
CA GLU A 126 -11.85 -1.86 -8.22
C GLU A 126 -12.62 -0.69 -7.61
N PRO A 127 -13.95 -0.71 -7.67
CA PRO A 127 -14.78 0.17 -6.85
C PRO A 127 -14.84 -0.34 -5.42
N GLY A 128 -15.16 0.56 -4.47
CA GLY A 128 -15.37 0.17 -3.08
C GLY A 128 -15.67 1.38 -2.19
N ALA A 129 -16.60 1.23 -1.26
CA ALA A 129 -16.94 2.27 -0.29
C ALA A 129 -15.87 2.42 0.81
N ASN A 130 -14.95 1.48 0.91
CA ASN A 130 -13.81 1.46 1.83
C ASN A 130 -12.61 2.29 1.33
N ILE A 131 -12.59 2.66 0.04
CA ILE A 131 -11.47 3.40 -0.55
C ILE A 131 -11.40 4.81 0.03
N LEU A 132 -10.26 5.15 0.61
CA LEU A 132 -10.03 6.45 1.25
C LEU A 132 -9.33 7.45 0.33
N VAL A 133 -8.42 6.97 -0.54
CA VAL A 133 -7.58 7.84 -1.37
C VAL A 133 -7.23 7.17 -2.69
N ALA A 134 -6.99 7.97 -3.72
CA ALA A 134 -6.44 7.54 -4.99
C ALA A 134 -5.01 8.06 -5.17
N ALA A 135 -4.15 7.24 -5.76
CA ALA A 135 -2.81 7.68 -6.16
C ALA A 135 -2.51 7.26 -7.61
N HIS A 136 -1.56 7.95 -8.22
CA HIS A 136 -1.18 7.68 -9.60
C HIS A 136 -0.60 6.28 -9.78
N SER A 137 -0.98 5.64 -10.87
CA SER A 137 -0.49 4.35 -11.32
C SER A 137 -0.52 4.27 -12.84
N ASN A 138 -0.42 3.06 -13.39
CA ASN A 138 -0.46 2.87 -14.83
C ASN A 138 -1.89 2.97 -15.39
N GLY A 139 -1.97 3.43 -16.62
CA GLY A 139 -3.19 3.54 -17.41
C GLY A 139 -3.00 4.51 -18.57
N ALA A 140 -3.86 4.42 -19.57
CA ALA A 140 -3.83 5.28 -20.76
C ALA A 140 -2.45 5.33 -21.47
N GLY A 141 -1.71 4.20 -21.42
CA GLY A 141 -0.42 4.04 -22.13
C GLY A 141 0.82 4.41 -21.32
N GLU A 142 0.67 4.99 -20.12
CA GLU A 142 1.78 5.32 -19.24
C GLU A 142 1.80 4.44 -17.99
N GLY A 143 2.98 4.29 -17.36
CA GLY A 143 3.18 3.53 -16.13
C GLY A 143 4.10 4.24 -15.15
N ILE A 144 4.28 3.63 -13.99
CA ILE A 144 5.16 4.16 -12.95
C ILE A 144 6.60 3.78 -13.26
N THR A 145 7.47 4.79 -13.24
CA THR A 145 8.92 4.58 -13.30
C THR A 145 9.45 4.26 -11.91
N THR A 146 10.08 3.10 -11.76
CA THR A 146 10.66 2.66 -10.48
C THR A 146 11.87 1.74 -10.71
N THR A 147 12.59 1.45 -9.62
CA THR A 147 13.66 0.46 -9.63
C THR A 147 13.15 -0.92 -9.99
N ASP A 148 13.98 -1.71 -10.65
CA ASP A 148 13.65 -3.06 -11.10
C ASP A 148 14.72 -4.07 -10.66
N ILE A 149 14.43 -5.34 -10.79
CA ILE A 149 15.41 -6.41 -10.56
C ILE A 149 16.56 -6.26 -11.56
N THR A 150 17.78 -6.24 -11.05
CA THR A 150 18.99 -6.07 -11.87
C THR A 150 19.13 -7.19 -12.89
N GLY A 151 19.36 -6.84 -14.15
CA GLY A 151 19.60 -7.79 -15.25
C GLY A 151 18.30 -8.28 -15.90
N THR A 152 18.23 -9.56 -16.26
CA THR A 152 17.15 -10.10 -17.11
C THR A 152 15.93 -10.61 -16.35
N GLY A 153 15.92 -10.54 -15.02
CA GLY A 153 14.87 -11.12 -14.17
C GLY A 153 13.72 -10.17 -13.86
N GLY A 154 13.81 -8.90 -14.22
CA GLY A 154 12.83 -7.86 -13.93
C GLY A 154 11.83 -7.61 -15.06
N TYR A 155 11.04 -6.57 -14.92
CA TYR A 155 10.12 -6.06 -15.96
C TYR A 155 10.89 -5.56 -17.19
N ASN A 156 12.07 -4.97 -16.97
CA ASN A 156 12.98 -4.52 -18.03
C ASN A 156 14.19 -5.44 -18.10
N SER A 157 14.22 -6.33 -19.09
CA SER A 157 15.28 -7.32 -19.26
C SER A 157 16.67 -6.74 -19.59
N SER A 158 16.79 -5.44 -19.80
CA SER A 158 18.04 -4.78 -20.19
C SER A 158 18.47 -3.62 -19.27
N GLY A 159 17.80 -3.44 -18.15
CA GLY A 159 18.06 -2.33 -17.22
C GLY A 159 17.77 -2.64 -15.77
N ASN A 160 17.91 -1.62 -14.94
CA ASN A 160 17.64 -1.67 -13.50
C ASN A 160 16.44 -0.81 -13.12
N VAL A 161 15.73 -0.28 -14.11
CA VAL A 161 14.57 0.60 -14.01
C VAL A 161 13.51 0.12 -14.96
N THR A 162 12.27 0.05 -14.50
CA THR A 162 11.08 -0.14 -15.33
C THR A 162 10.31 1.16 -15.47
N HIS A 163 9.55 1.30 -16.56
CA HIS A 163 8.64 2.43 -16.82
C HIS A 163 7.18 1.96 -16.93
N THR A 164 6.92 0.70 -16.61
CA THR A 164 5.62 0.06 -16.83
C THR A 164 5.02 -0.55 -15.56
N PHE A 165 5.60 -0.24 -14.40
CA PHE A 165 5.05 -0.73 -13.13
C PHE A 165 3.66 -0.12 -12.88
N GLY A 166 2.74 -0.92 -12.33
CA GLY A 166 1.35 -0.52 -12.20
C GLY A 166 0.57 -1.29 -11.17
N GLY A 167 -0.76 -1.28 -11.34
CA GLY A 167 -1.71 -1.84 -10.39
C GLY A 167 -1.97 -0.88 -9.22
N THR A 168 -2.94 -1.18 -8.39
CA THR A 168 -3.11 -0.55 -7.08
C THR A 168 -1.87 -0.80 -6.21
N SER A 169 -1.07 -1.82 -6.56
CA SER A 169 0.24 -2.15 -5.98
C SER A 169 1.28 -1.03 -6.13
N SER A 170 1.23 -0.20 -7.18
CA SER A 170 2.12 0.95 -7.33
C SER A 170 1.55 2.23 -6.74
N ALA A 171 0.22 2.37 -6.71
CA ALA A 171 -0.46 3.50 -6.10
C ALA A 171 -0.27 3.51 -4.56
N THR A 172 -0.34 2.34 -3.93
CA THR A 172 -0.23 2.19 -2.47
C THR A 172 1.07 2.73 -1.89
N PRO A 173 2.27 2.36 -2.38
CA PRO A 173 3.51 2.93 -1.86
C PRO A 173 3.68 4.42 -2.20
N LEU A 174 3.06 4.94 -3.27
CA LEU A 174 3.05 6.38 -3.51
C LEU A 174 2.25 7.12 -2.42
N ALA A 175 1.07 6.62 -2.07
CA ALA A 175 0.28 7.16 -0.96
C ALA A 175 1.04 7.04 0.37
N ALA A 176 1.70 5.91 0.63
CA ALA A 176 2.54 5.74 1.82
C ALA A 176 3.68 6.78 1.88
N GLY A 177 4.32 7.08 0.75
CA GLY A 177 5.32 8.14 0.67
C GLY A 177 4.77 9.54 0.97
N VAL A 178 3.55 9.85 0.51
CA VAL A 178 2.87 11.12 0.86
C VAL A 178 2.56 11.15 2.36
N ILE A 179 2.09 10.05 2.93
CA ILE A 179 1.85 9.93 4.38
C ILE A 179 3.16 10.15 5.16
N ALA A 180 4.27 9.59 4.71
CA ALA A 180 5.58 9.81 5.34
C ALA A 180 5.95 11.30 5.36
N LEU A 181 5.71 12.05 4.27
CA LEU A 181 5.91 13.50 4.24
C LEU A 181 4.94 14.25 5.16
N MET A 182 3.72 13.75 5.35
CA MET A 182 2.78 14.34 6.33
C MET A 182 3.30 14.16 7.77
N LEU A 183 3.85 12.99 8.09
CA LEU A 183 4.43 12.72 9.42
C LEU A 183 5.72 13.52 9.64
N ASP A 184 6.55 13.71 8.61
CA ASP A 184 7.73 14.59 8.67
C ASP A 184 7.32 16.05 8.95
N ALA A 185 6.23 16.51 8.36
CA ALA A 185 5.69 17.84 8.60
C ALA A 185 5.05 18.01 9.99
N ASN A 186 4.47 16.94 10.54
CA ASN A 186 3.90 16.92 11.89
C ASN A 186 3.89 15.48 12.45
N GLU A 187 4.90 15.16 13.22
CA GLU A 187 5.09 13.84 13.86
C GLU A 187 3.98 13.44 14.85
N ASN A 188 3.20 14.43 15.35
CA ASN A 188 2.13 14.20 16.31
C ASN A 188 0.79 13.81 15.68
N LEU A 189 0.71 13.65 14.36
CA LEU A 189 -0.50 13.17 13.71
C LEU A 189 -0.79 11.73 14.15
N THR A 190 -2.00 11.53 14.66
CA THR A 190 -2.49 10.18 14.93
C THR A 190 -2.89 9.48 13.63
N TRP A 191 -3.02 8.15 13.67
CA TRP A 191 -3.52 7.39 12.53
C TRP A 191 -4.88 7.90 12.02
N ARG A 192 -5.74 8.39 12.91
CA ARG A 192 -7.03 8.98 12.56
C ARG A 192 -6.92 10.34 11.92
N ASP A 193 -6.00 11.18 12.40
CA ASP A 193 -5.75 12.49 11.79
C ASP A 193 -5.31 12.33 10.34
N VAL A 194 -4.40 11.39 10.07
CA VAL A 194 -3.94 11.10 8.72
C VAL A 194 -5.11 10.65 7.82
N GLN A 195 -5.96 9.73 8.28
CA GLN A 195 -7.15 9.33 7.52
C GLN A 195 -8.07 10.53 7.23
N HIS A 196 -8.30 11.41 8.21
CA HIS A 196 -9.13 12.60 8.03
C HIS A 196 -8.52 13.59 7.04
N VAL A 197 -7.20 13.78 7.04
CA VAL A 197 -6.53 14.64 6.07
C VAL A 197 -6.68 14.07 4.66
N LEU A 198 -6.43 12.76 4.47
CA LEU A 198 -6.54 12.09 3.18
C LEU A 198 -7.95 12.19 2.57
N VAL A 199 -8.99 11.99 3.39
CA VAL A 199 -10.39 12.06 2.92
C VAL A 199 -10.80 13.49 2.52
N ASN A 200 -10.13 14.51 3.03
CA ASN A 200 -10.43 15.91 2.76
C ASN A 200 -9.45 16.57 1.78
N SER A 201 -8.53 15.82 1.18
CA SER A 201 -7.54 16.32 0.21
C SER A 201 -8.05 16.38 -1.23
#